data_239784e73e1790f4029434d546af3022
#
_entry.id   239784e73e1790f4029434d546af3022
#
_cell.length_a   1.000
_cell.length_b   1.000
_cell.length_c   1.000
_cell.angle_alpha   90.00
_cell.angle_beta   90.00
_cell.angle_gamma   90.00
#
_symmetry.space_group_name_H-M   'P 1'
#
loop_
_entity.id
_entity.type
_entity.pdbx_description
1 polymer ?
#
loop_
_entity_poly.entity_id
_entity_poly.type
_entity_poly.pdbx_seq_one_letter_code
_entity_poly.pdbx_strand_id
1 'polypeptide(L)'
;IRDRIRAALIFASADTHNFLKNESKVTLATSVELIHTYSLIHDDLPAMDNDDFRRGKKSNHIVFGEADAILAGDALQALAYEIIADDNNLSDESKIRAIKLLSNACGKNGMVLGQHLDIKSESKDISQMEIEHIHSLKTGKLIECAVMLGQLENISSNEKIFKSFGRNIGLAFQII
;
A
#
# COMPACT_ATOMS: atom_id res chain seq x y z
N ILE A 1 7.00 11.52 -9.43
CA ILE A 1 7.57 11.09 -8.12
C ILE A 1 6.45 10.65 -7.19
N ARG A 2 5.32 11.40 -7.11
CA ARG A 2 4.19 11.09 -6.19
C ARG A 2 3.65 9.66 -6.36
N ASP A 3 3.59 9.16 -7.59
CA ASP A 3 3.02 7.87 -7.96
C ASP A 3 3.87 6.65 -7.61
N ARG A 4 5.17 6.83 -7.35
CA ARG A 4 6.13 5.74 -7.08
C ARG A 4 6.82 5.87 -5.72
N ILE A 5 6.28 6.67 -4.82
CA ILE A 5 6.92 6.94 -3.53
C ILE A 5 7.04 5.67 -2.68
N ARG A 6 6.07 4.76 -2.75
CA ARG A 6 6.09 3.52 -1.96
C ARG A 6 7.23 2.61 -2.40
N ALA A 7 7.37 2.39 -3.71
CA ALA A 7 8.49 1.65 -4.27
C ALA A 7 9.83 2.32 -3.90
N ALA A 8 9.96 3.63 -4.07
CA ALA A 8 11.17 4.38 -3.73
C ALA A 8 11.55 4.25 -2.25
N LEU A 9 10.58 4.25 -1.33
CA LEU A 9 10.80 4.09 0.11
C LEU A 9 11.32 2.71 0.48
N ILE A 10 10.91 1.64 -0.23
CA ILE A 10 11.48 0.30 -0.04
C ILE A 10 12.97 0.31 -0.36
N PHE A 11 13.35 0.83 -1.52
CA PHE A 11 14.76 0.91 -1.91
C PHE A 11 15.57 1.79 -0.95
N ALA A 12 15.09 3.01 -0.67
CA ALA A 12 15.78 3.95 0.22
C ALA A 12 15.95 3.38 1.63
N SER A 13 14.93 2.71 2.17
CA SER A 13 15.00 2.06 3.47
C SER A 13 15.94 0.85 3.46
N ALA A 14 15.88 0.00 2.43
CA ALA A 14 16.75 -1.17 2.29
C ALA A 14 18.24 -0.77 2.17
N ASP A 15 18.53 0.32 1.46
CA ASP A 15 19.89 0.78 1.21
C ASP A 15 20.59 1.31 2.48
N THR A 16 19.85 1.60 3.54
CA THR A 16 20.46 2.01 4.83
C THR A 16 21.31 0.93 5.47
N HIS A 17 21.04 -0.36 5.20
CA HIS A 17 21.74 -1.50 5.80
C HIS A 17 22.18 -2.56 4.79
N ASN A 18 21.69 -2.49 3.56
CA ASN A 18 22.06 -3.33 2.42
C ASN A 18 21.96 -4.86 2.63
N PHE A 19 21.00 -5.33 3.45
CA PHE A 19 20.79 -6.76 3.70
C PHE A 19 19.92 -7.44 2.65
N LEU A 20 19.06 -6.70 1.94
CA LEU A 20 18.20 -7.25 0.90
C LEU A 20 18.92 -7.26 -0.46
N LYS A 21 18.82 -8.36 -1.18
CA LYS A 21 19.23 -8.42 -2.59
C LYS A 21 18.35 -7.53 -3.46
N ASN A 22 18.89 -7.04 -4.57
CA ASN A 22 18.14 -6.13 -5.45
C ASN A 22 16.88 -6.78 -6.01
N GLU A 23 16.92 -8.07 -6.33
CA GLU A 23 15.77 -8.84 -6.81
C GLU A 23 14.63 -8.81 -5.78
N SER A 24 14.94 -9.04 -4.50
CA SER A 24 13.94 -8.98 -3.43
C SER A 24 13.42 -7.57 -3.19
N LYS A 25 14.26 -6.52 -3.34
CA LYS A 25 13.78 -5.13 -3.31
C LYS A 25 12.75 -4.88 -4.41
N VAL A 26 13.00 -5.40 -5.63
CA VAL A 26 12.06 -5.31 -6.76
C VAL A 26 10.78 -6.09 -6.47
N THR A 27 10.88 -7.31 -5.96
CA THR A 27 9.70 -8.13 -5.57
C THR A 27 8.83 -7.39 -4.56
N LEU A 28 9.41 -6.89 -3.48
CA LEU A 28 8.68 -6.18 -2.42
C LEU A 28 8.07 -4.86 -2.95
N ALA A 29 8.80 -4.12 -3.78
CA ALA A 29 8.31 -2.90 -4.40
C ALA A 29 7.14 -3.18 -5.35
N THR A 30 7.24 -4.23 -6.16
CA THR A 30 6.17 -4.66 -7.06
C THR A 30 4.93 -5.08 -6.27
N SER A 31 5.09 -5.86 -5.21
CA SER A 31 4.00 -6.27 -4.32
C SER A 31 3.21 -5.08 -3.77
N VAL A 32 3.90 -4.07 -3.25
CA VAL A 32 3.24 -2.85 -2.72
C VAL A 32 2.53 -2.06 -3.82
N GLU A 33 3.12 -1.97 -5.01
CA GLU A 33 2.51 -1.30 -6.15
C GLU A 33 1.30 -2.07 -6.71
N LEU A 34 1.30 -3.42 -6.66
CA LEU A 34 0.14 -4.25 -6.99
C LEU A 34 -1.02 -3.98 -6.02
N ILE A 35 -0.74 -3.95 -4.70
CA ILE A 35 -1.72 -3.57 -3.68
C ILE A 35 -2.27 -2.16 -3.92
N HIS A 36 -1.40 -1.20 -4.22
CA HIS A 36 -1.84 0.16 -4.53
C HIS A 36 -2.68 0.22 -5.82
N THR A 37 -2.31 -0.56 -6.83
CA THR A 37 -3.02 -0.57 -8.11
C THR A 37 -4.43 -1.15 -7.97
N TYR A 38 -4.57 -2.28 -7.26
CA TYR A 38 -5.89 -2.85 -7.04
C TYR A 38 -6.79 -1.88 -6.27
N SER A 39 -6.25 -1.20 -5.26
CA SER A 39 -7.07 -0.25 -4.50
C SER A 39 -7.60 0.88 -5.36
N LEU A 40 -6.78 1.40 -6.28
CA LEU A 40 -7.23 2.44 -7.22
C LEU A 40 -8.32 1.95 -8.19
N ILE A 41 -8.20 0.70 -8.68
CA ILE A 41 -9.19 0.10 -9.58
C ILE A 41 -10.53 -0.07 -8.85
N HIS A 42 -10.49 -0.54 -7.60
CA HIS A 42 -11.72 -0.72 -6.80
C HIS A 42 -12.29 0.61 -6.31
N ASP A 43 -11.46 1.58 -5.96
CA ASP A 43 -11.92 2.92 -5.55
C ASP A 43 -12.72 3.61 -6.66
N ASP A 44 -12.35 3.42 -7.94
CA ASP A 44 -13.04 4.04 -9.08
C ASP A 44 -14.42 3.43 -9.38
N LEU A 45 -14.77 2.27 -8.82
CA LEU A 45 -16.03 1.58 -9.10
C LEU A 45 -17.25 2.44 -8.73
N PRO A 46 -18.42 2.26 -9.41
CA PRO A 46 -19.65 2.99 -9.11
C PRO A 46 -20.17 2.84 -7.68
N ALA A 47 -19.85 1.72 -7.02
CA ALA A 47 -20.21 1.48 -5.61
C ALA A 47 -19.24 2.14 -4.60
N MET A 48 -18.19 2.78 -5.09
CA MET A 48 -17.15 3.45 -4.32
C MET A 48 -17.12 4.95 -4.67
N ASP A 49 -16.00 5.45 -5.19
CA ASP A 49 -15.85 6.89 -5.52
C ASP A 49 -16.57 7.27 -6.83
N ASN A 50 -16.98 6.29 -7.66
CA ASN A 50 -17.67 6.44 -8.95
C ASN A 50 -16.95 7.39 -9.93
N ASP A 51 -15.65 7.19 -10.08
CA ASP A 51 -14.78 8.03 -10.90
C ASP A 51 -14.64 7.48 -12.32
N ASP A 52 -15.13 8.23 -13.33
CA ASP A 52 -14.99 7.88 -14.74
C ASP A 52 -13.55 8.01 -15.25
N PHE A 53 -12.73 8.84 -14.62
CA PHE A 53 -11.37 9.15 -15.05
C PHE A 53 -10.37 9.12 -13.90
N ARG A 54 -9.22 8.49 -14.14
CA ARG A 54 -8.07 8.48 -13.25
C ARG A 54 -6.81 8.95 -13.99
N ARG A 55 -6.18 10.01 -13.51
CA ARG A 55 -4.95 10.59 -14.12
C ARG A 55 -5.12 10.92 -15.62
N GLY A 56 -6.29 11.42 -15.99
CA GLY A 56 -6.60 11.81 -17.37
C GLY A 56 -6.90 10.67 -18.32
N LYS A 57 -7.00 9.43 -17.82
CA LYS A 57 -7.43 8.25 -18.59
C LYS A 57 -8.75 7.74 -18.02
N LYS A 58 -9.55 7.09 -18.85
CA LYS A 58 -10.77 6.41 -18.39
C LYS A 58 -10.43 5.34 -17.36
N SER A 59 -11.24 5.26 -16.30
CA SER A 59 -11.12 4.26 -15.25
C SER A 59 -11.34 2.86 -15.79
N ASN A 60 -10.84 1.85 -15.07
CA ASN A 60 -10.84 0.45 -15.52
C ASN A 60 -12.27 -0.04 -15.83
N HIS A 61 -13.23 0.22 -14.92
CA HIS A 61 -14.62 -0.19 -15.08
C HIS A 61 -15.33 0.47 -16.30
N ILE A 62 -14.92 1.68 -16.70
CA ILE A 62 -15.45 2.36 -17.89
C ILE A 62 -14.95 1.72 -19.18
N VAL A 63 -13.70 1.16 -19.15
CA VAL A 63 -13.09 0.57 -20.36
C VAL A 63 -13.49 -0.89 -20.53
N PHE A 64 -13.49 -1.66 -19.43
CA PHE A 64 -13.61 -3.11 -19.44
C PHE A 64 -14.89 -3.64 -18.78
N GLY A 65 -15.63 -2.78 -18.09
CA GLY A 65 -16.81 -3.16 -17.30
C GLY A 65 -16.50 -3.43 -15.84
N GLU A 66 -17.54 -3.34 -14.98
CA GLU A 66 -17.40 -3.47 -13.52
C GLU A 66 -16.90 -4.85 -13.09
N ALA A 67 -17.40 -5.92 -13.71
CA ALA A 67 -17.01 -7.29 -13.36
C ALA A 67 -15.50 -7.51 -13.60
N ASP A 68 -14.99 -7.06 -14.75
CA ASP A 68 -13.56 -7.19 -15.07
C ASP A 68 -12.70 -6.31 -14.15
N ALA A 69 -13.17 -5.12 -13.77
CA ALA A 69 -12.48 -4.27 -12.82
C ALA A 69 -12.39 -4.90 -11.42
N ILE A 70 -13.47 -5.52 -10.92
CA ILE A 70 -13.48 -6.24 -9.65
C ILE A 70 -12.49 -7.40 -9.70
N LEU A 71 -12.60 -8.26 -10.72
CA LEU A 71 -11.73 -9.44 -10.87
C LEU A 71 -10.26 -9.06 -11.07
N ALA A 72 -9.97 -7.96 -11.79
CA ALA A 72 -8.61 -7.46 -11.93
C ALA A 72 -8.01 -7.02 -10.59
N GLY A 73 -8.79 -6.32 -9.75
CA GLY A 73 -8.36 -5.96 -8.41
C GLY A 73 -8.08 -7.18 -7.53
N ASP A 74 -8.99 -8.17 -7.53
CA ASP A 74 -8.82 -9.41 -6.77
C ASP A 74 -7.55 -10.17 -7.20
N ALA A 75 -7.33 -10.27 -8.53
CA ALA A 75 -6.15 -10.95 -9.08
C ALA A 75 -4.85 -10.21 -8.70
N LEU A 76 -4.83 -8.87 -8.76
CA LEU A 76 -3.66 -8.08 -8.37
C LEU A 76 -3.34 -8.22 -6.87
N GLN A 77 -4.37 -8.30 -6.03
CA GLN A 77 -4.17 -8.52 -4.60
C GLN A 77 -3.58 -9.90 -4.33
N ALA A 78 -4.10 -10.96 -4.97
CA ALA A 78 -3.56 -12.31 -4.85
C ALA A 78 -2.11 -12.39 -5.35
N LEU A 79 -1.82 -11.82 -6.53
CA LEU A 79 -0.50 -11.78 -7.13
C LEU A 79 0.53 -11.06 -6.23
N ALA A 80 0.12 -10.02 -5.50
CA ALA A 80 1.01 -9.31 -4.59
C ALA A 80 1.61 -10.23 -3.50
N TYR A 81 0.85 -11.19 -3.02
CA TYR A 81 1.33 -12.16 -2.03
C TYR A 81 2.07 -13.33 -2.68
N GLU A 82 1.62 -13.80 -3.84
CA GLU A 82 2.24 -14.87 -4.61
C GLU A 82 3.70 -14.54 -4.92
N ILE A 83 4.00 -13.36 -5.46
CA ILE A 83 5.38 -12.99 -5.80
C ILE A 83 6.30 -12.89 -4.59
N ILE A 84 5.79 -12.54 -3.39
CA ILE A 84 6.58 -12.58 -2.15
C ILE A 84 6.89 -14.03 -1.77
N ALA A 85 5.87 -14.91 -1.85
CA ALA A 85 6.02 -16.32 -1.51
C ALA A 85 7.03 -17.04 -2.44
N ASP A 86 7.07 -16.63 -3.70
CA ASP A 86 7.95 -17.23 -4.73
C ASP A 86 9.37 -16.64 -4.76
N ASP A 87 9.67 -15.58 -3.98
CA ASP A 87 11.01 -14.99 -3.97
C ASP A 87 12.04 -15.91 -3.34
N ASN A 88 12.90 -16.52 -4.18
CA ASN A 88 13.94 -17.45 -3.74
C ASN A 88 15.13 -16.79 -3.02
N ASN A 89 15.17 -15.47 -2.94
CA ASN A 89 16.23 -14.73 -2.25
C ASN A 89 15.83 -14.30 -0.83
N LEU A 90 14.55 -14.48 -0.46
CA LEU A 90 14.04 -14.26 0.90
C LEU A 90 13.98 -15.59 1.66
N SER A 91 14.33 -15.56 2.95
CA SER A 91 14.07 -16.68 3.85
C SER A 91 12.57 -16.88 4.06
N ASP A 92 12.14 -18.07 4.44
CA ASP A 92 10.72 -18.36 4.72
C ASP A 92 10.19 -17.45 5.84
N GLU A 93 11.02 -17.15 6.86
CA GLU A 93 10.68 -16.22 7.93
C GLU A 93 10.43 -14.81 7.38
N SER A 94 11.30 -14.33 6.48
CA SER A 94 11.16 -13.02 5.85
C SER A 94 9.95 -12.95 4.93
N LYS A 95 9.64 -14.01 4.18
CA LYS A 95 8.41 -14.11 3.38
C LYS A 95 7.18 -13.97 4.25
N ILE A 96 7.09 -14.76 5.34
CA ILE A 96 5.96 -14.71 6.29
C ILE A 96 5.84 -13.31 6.91
N ARG A 97 6.96 -12.71 7.30
CA ARG A 97 6.98 -11.35 7.86
C ARG A 97 6.51 -10.30 6.84
N ALA A 98 6.97 -10.38 5.59
CA ALA A 98 6.54 -9.48 4.52
C ALA A 98 5.04 -9.58 4.25
N ILE A 99 4.52 -10.79 4.11
CA ILE A 99 3.10 -11.07 3.92
C ILE A 99 2.28 -10.51 5.10
N LYS A 100 2.74 -10.70 6.34
CA LYS A 100 2.09 -10.19 7.54
C LYS A 100 2.08 -8.65 7.59
N LEU A 101 3.17 -7.99 7.23
CA LEU A 101 3.26 -6.53 7.16
C LEU A 101 2.29 -5.99 6.11
N LEU A 102 2.33 -6.55 4.91
CA LEU A 102 1.52 -6.09 3.79
C LEU A 102 0.02 -6.33 4.02
N SER A 103 -0.37 -7.53 4.46
CA SER A 103 -1.77 -7.86 4.74
C SER A 103 -2.36 -7.03 5.88
N ASN A 104 -1.56 -6.70 6.90
CA ASN A 104 -2.02 -5.81 7.97
C ASN A 104 -2.20 -4.36 7.47
N ALA A 105 -1.28 -3.88 6.62
CA ALA A 105 -1.33 -2.52 6.09
C ALA A 105 -2.48 -2.31 5.10
N CYS A 106 -2.80 -3.30 4.25
CA CYS A 106 -3.88 -3.18 3.27
C CYS A 106 -5.25 -3.65 3.79
N GLY A 107 -5.28 -4.49 4.82
CA GLY A 107 -6.49 -5.16 5.32
C GLY A 107 -7.33 -4.34 6.31
N LYS A 108 -8.02 -5.09 7.17
CA LYS A 108 -9.01 -4.58 8.14
C LYS A 108 -8.49 -3.57 9.17
N ASN A 109 -7.19 -3.46 9.35
CA ASN A 109 -6.54 -2.53 10.29
C ASN A 109 -5.80 -1.40 9.56
N GLY A 110 -5.93 -1.31 8.24
CA GLY A 110 -5.22 -0.37 7.38
C GLY A 110 -6.10 0.19 6.27
N MET A 111 -5.64 0.07 5.04
CA MET A 111 -6.22 0.72 3.86
C MET A 111 -7.72 0.44 3.67
N VAL A 112 -8.17 -0.82 3.80
CA VAL A 112 -9.59 -1.18 3.65
C VAL A 112 -10.45 -0.51 4.74
N LEU A 113 -9.97 -0.46 5.99
CA LEU A 113 -10.68 0.29 7.04
C LEU A 113 -10.70 1.79 6.72
N GLY A 114 -9.58 2.34 6.26
CA GLY A 114 -9.49 3.74 5.86
C GLY A 114 -10.49 4.08 4.77
N GLN A 115 -10.59 3.28 3.72
CA GLN A 115 -11.58 3.46 2.64
C GLN A 115 -13.02 3.35 3.15
N HIS A 116 -13.30 2.37 4.02
CA HIS A 116 -14.63 2.23 4.63
C HIS A 116 -15.05 3.47 5.44
N LEU A 117 -14.11 4.04 6.21
CA LEU A 117 -14.37 5.25 6.99
C LEU A 117 -14.52 6.48 6.08
N ASP A 118 -13.73 6.57 5.02
CA ASP A 118 -13.79 7.64 4.02
C ASP A 118 -15.18 7.71 3.38
N ILE A 119 -15.66 6.60 2.81
CA ILE A 119 -17.02 6.50 2.24
C ILE A 119 -18.10 6.84 3.28
N LYS A 120 -17.96 6.37 4.53
CA LYS A 120 -18.92 6.68 5.61
C LYS A 120 -18.93 8.13 6.04
N SER A 121 -17.86 8.86 5.78
CA SER A 121 -17.72 10.29 6.13
C SER A 121 -18.19 11.22 5.01
N GLU A 122 -18.45 10.71 3.81
CA GLU A 122 -19.01 11.50 2.72
C GLU A 122 -20.29 12.21 3.18
N SER A 123 -20.42 13.47 2.80
CA SER A 123 -21.56 14.33 3.14
C SER A 123 -21.77 14.57 4.65
N LYS A 124 -20.75 14.37 5.48
CA LYS A 124 -20.78 14.67 6.93
C LYS A 124 -19.73 15.71 7.29
N ASP A 125 -20.07 16.54 8.25
CA ASP A 125 -19.08 17.39 8.91
C ASP A 125 -18.26 16.51 9.87
N ILE A 126 -17.01 16.25 9.50
CA ILE A 126 -16.06 15.48 10.33
C ILE A 126 -14.95 16.40 10.84
N SER A 127 -14.44 16.09 12.02
CA SER A 127 -13.34 16.84 12.62
C SER A 127 -12.02 16.60 11.87
N GLN A 128 -11.08 17.54 12.00
CA GLN A 128 -9.74 17.39 11.46
C GLN A 128 -9.07 16.09 11.95
N MET A 129 -9.29 15.71 13.21
CA MET A 129 -8.74 14.49 13.80
C MET A 129 -9.27 13.23 13.10
N GLU A 130 -10.54 13.21 12.71
CA GLU A 130 -11.14 12.10 11.96
C GLU A 130 -10.58 12.03 10.54
N ILE A 131 -10.40 13.17 9.87
CA ILE A 131 -9.76 13.25 8.55
C ILE A 131 -8.33 12.69 8.63
N GLU A 132 -7.53 13.14 9.60
CA GLU A 132 -6.16 12.65 9.79
C GLU A 132 -6.12 11.14 10.09
N HIS A 133 -7.09 10.63 10.85
CA HIS A 133 -7.22 9.21 11.13
C HIS A 133 -7.53 8.40 9.85
N ILE A 134 -8.52 8.84 9.05
CA ILE A 134 -8.85 8.21 7.77
C ILE A 134 -7.63 8.17 6.86
N HIS A 135 -6.98 9.30 6.68
CA HIS A 135 -5.78 9.43 5.86
C HIS A 135 -4.64 8.54 6.35
N SER A 136 -4.43 8.45 7.66
CA SER A 136 -3.40 7.59 8.23
C SER A 136 -3.64 6.12 7.90
N LEU A 137 -4.90 5.69 7.84
CA LEU A 137 -5.29 4.33 7.48
C LEU A 137 -5.29 4.10 5.96
N LYS A 138 -6.01 4.94 5.19
CA LYS A 138 -6.19 4.79 3.73
C LYS A 138 -4.85 4.88 2.99
N THR A 139 -3.96 5.76 3.41
CA THR A 139 -2.69 6.04 2.72
C THR A 139 -1.46 5.76 3.57
N GLY A 140 -1.45 6.21 4.83
CA GLY A 140 -0.29 6.17 5.71
C GLY A 140 0.19 4.77 6.02
N LYS A 141 -0.72 3.81 6.22
CA LYS A 141 -0.39 2.41 6.55
C LYS A 141 0.42 1.72 5.46
N LEU A 142 0.10 1.94 4.19
CA LEU A 142 0.86 1.33 3.10
C LEU A 142 2.22 2.00 2.90
N ILE A 143 2.35 3.29 3.21
CA ILE A 143 3.64 4.01 3.23
C ILE A 143 4.53 3.51 4.39
N GLU A 144 3.97 3.38 5.60
CA GLU A 144 4.67 2.78 6.76
C GLU A 144 5.15 1.37 6.42
N CYS A 145 4.27 0.56 5.81
CA CYS A 145 4.60 -0.80 5.37
C CYS A 145 5.76 -0.82 4.37
N ALA A 146 5.77 0.07 3.38
CA ALA A 146 6.85 0.15 2.40
C ALA A 146 8.22 0.39 3.07
N VAL A 147 8.30 1.32 4.02
CA VAL A 147 9.53 1.54 4.80
C VAL A 147 9.94 0.29 5.57
N MET A 148 8.98 -0.38 6.21
CA MET A 148 9.25 -1.59 7.01
C MET A 148 9.67 -2.79 6.17
N LEU A 149 9.14 -2.92 4.94
CA LEU A 149 9.56 -3.97 3.99
C LEU A 149 11.02 -3.80 3.56
N GLY A 150 11.51 -2.57 3.40
CA GLY A 150 12.93 -2.33 3.14
C GLY A 150 13.85 -2.75 4.31
N GLN A 151 13.31 -2.86 5.53
CA GLN A 151 14.03 -3.30 6.74
C GLN A 151 13.80 -4.77 7.11
N LEU A 152 13.28 -5.57 6.18
CA LEU A 152 12.77 -6.92 6.45
C LEU A 152 13.82 -7.83 7.09
N GLU A 153 15.07 -7.76 6.65
CA GLU A 153 16.21 -8.57 7.16
C GLU A 153 16.93 -7.92 8.35
N ASN A 154 16.57 -6.70 8.73
CA ASN A 154 17.19 -5.96 9.84
C ASN A 154 16.24 -5.87 11.04
N ILE A 155 16.23 -6.91 11.87
CA ILE A 155 15.12 -7.18 12.81
C ILE A 155 15.16 -6.40 14.13
N SER A 156 16.24 -5.75 14.58
CA SER A 156 16.29 -5.57 16.02
C SER A 156 16.37 -4.18 16.62
N SER A 157 17.22 -3.30 16.15
CA SER A 157 17.48 -2.07 16.93
C SER A 157 16.72 -0.83 16.48
N ASN A 158 16.32 -0.79 15.22
CA ASN A 158 15.81 0.43 14.58
C ASN A 158 14.33 0.35 14.14
N GLU A 159 13.62 -0.72 14.44
CA GLU A 159 12.21 -0.91 14.01
C GLU A 159 11.34 0.29 14.40
N LYS A 160 11.46 0.79 15.62
CA LYS A 160 10.68 1.94 16.10
C LYS A 160 10.99 3.21 15.30
N ILE A 161 12.26 3.39 14.92
CA ILE A 161 12.71 4.57 14.15
C ILE A 161 12.12 4.53 12.75
N PHE A 162 12.27 3.41 12.04
CA PHE A 162 11.74 3.25 10.68
C PHE A 162 10.22 3.33 10.65
N LYS A 163 9.55 2.76 11.63
CA LYS A 163 8.10 2.84 11.78
C LYS A 163 7.63 4.27 12.01
N SER A 164 8.31 5.03 12.89
CA SER A 164 8.04 6.44 13.11
C SER A 164 8.30 7.27 11.85
N PHE A 165 9.42 7.01 11.16
CA PHE A 165 9.74 7.65 9.88
C PHE A 165 8.65 7.42 8.83
N GLY A 166 8.24 6.16 8.64
CA GLY A 166 7.17 5.81 7.69
C GLY A 166 5.84 6.51 7.99
N ARG A 167 5.46 6.61 9.27
CA ARG A 167 4.28 7.36 9.71
C ARG A 167 4.38 8.86 9.39
N ASN A 168 5.51 9.48 9.68
CA ASN A 168 5.71 10.90 9.43
C ASN A 168 5.69 11.22 7.93
N ILE A 169 6.28 10.36 7.09
CA ILE A 169 6.16 10.49 5.62
C ILE A 169 4.71 10.32 5.18
N GLY A 170 3.98 9.35 5.75
CA GLY A 170 2.56 9.16 5.47
C GLY A 170 1.71 10.40 5.78
N LEU A 171 1.95 11.05 6.92
CA LEU A 171 1.31 12.31 7.30
C LEU A 171 1.69 13.45 6.35
N ALA A 172 2.98 13.64 6.09
CA ALA A 172 3.46 14.69 5.18
C ALA A 172 2.87 14.56 3.77
N PHE A 173 2.69 13.32 3.30
CA PHE A 173 2.13 13.05 1.98
C PHE A 173 0.68 13.51 1.82
N GLN A 174 -0.06 13.69 2.91
CA GLN A 174 -1.45 14.14 2.90
C GLN A 174 -1.58 15.67 2.91
N ILE A 175 -0.52 16.39 3.27
CA ILE A 175 -0.53 17.86 3.41
C ILE A 175 -0.13 18.54 2.08
N ILE A 176 0.50 17.80 1.17
CA ILE A 176 0.99 18.27 -0.14
C ILE A 176 -0.03 17.94 -1.24
#